data_00a1cb6a4ea193e997a9851ba1aee72a
#
_entry.id   00a1cb6a4ea193e997a9851ba1aee72a
#
_cell.length_a   1.000
_cell.length_b   1.000
_cell.length_c   1.000
_cell.angle_alpha   90.00
_cell.angle_beta   90.00
_cell.angle_gamma   90.00
#
_symmetry.space_group_name_H-M   'P 1'
#
loop_
_entity.id
_entity.type
_entity.pdbx_description
1 polymer ?
#
loop_
_entity_poly.entity_id
_entity_poly.type
_entity_poly.pdbx_seq_one_letter_code
_entity_poly.pdbx_strand_id
1 'polypeptide(L)'
;VSLPLLPVALCYSEEVARIVPSASIPAELLKEKRSEYRKTLTELALQREVLHQRYASGSAATRTQTLADARSLLTKSLLTEIFPAWDGTAWDFNGISETPGEGAIACGYFVTTTLRDAGFKLPRIKLAQQPSQTIIRSLCEEKTIRVFDEKPLETIVTYLELHGPGIYIVGLDCHTGFVVHDGTSMAFIHSSYFRPPRAVISEPIDSDNPLKRSKYRMIGKLLGDDLLRKWLGQESVVMRK
;
A
#
# COMPACT_ATOMS: atom_id res chain seq x y z
N VAL A 1 8.13 27.65 -3.74
CA VAL A 1 7.63 27.66 -5.12
C VAL A 1 6.67 26.50 -5.23
N SER A 2 5.36 26.80 -5.29
CA SER A 2 4.29 25.81 -5.44
C SER A 2 4.32 25.31 -6.88
N LEU A 3 4.73 24.07 -7.08
CA LEU A 3 4.53 23.38 -8.37
C LEU A 3 3.02 23.17 -8.58
N PRO A 4 2.48 23.49 -9.76
CA PRO A 4 1.09 23.22 -10.07
C PRO A 4 0.85 21.71 -10.05
N LEU A 5 -0.15 21.27 -9.29
CA LEU A 5 -0.69 19.92 -9.32
C LEU A 5 -1.25 19.67 -10.72
N LEU A 6 -0.56 18.92 -11.55
CA LEU A 6 -1.13 18.42 -12.81
C LEU A 6 -2.36 17.56 -12.46
N PRO A 7 -3.51 17.81 -13.09
CA PRO A 7 -4.68 16.97 -12.86
C PRO A 7 -4.37 15.54 -13.30
N VAL A 8 -4.69 14.56 -12.44
CA VAL A 8 -4.49 13.12 -12.65
C VAL A 8 -5.03 12.64 -14.02
N ALA A 9 -6.01 13.33 -14.57
CA ALA A 9 -6.62 13.06 -15.87
C ALA A 9 -5.66 13.17 -17.08
N LEU A 10 -4.55 13.91 -16.97
CA LEU A 10 -3.59 14.11 -18.08
C LEU A 10 -2.60 12.95 -18.27
N CYS A 11 -2.55 12.01 -17.34
CA CYS A 11 -1.63 10.87 -17.39
C CYS A 11 -2.15 9.65 -18.16
N TYR A 12 -3.42 9.66 -18.54
CA TYR A 12 -4.06 8.52 -19.21
C TYR A 12 -4.51 8.94 -20.59
N SER A 13 -3.72 8.64 -21.63
CA SER A 13 -4.20 8.70 -23.01
C SER A 13 -5.27 7.65 -23.23
N GLU A 14 -6.42 8.06 -23.80
CA GLU A 14 -7.54 7.20 -24.14
C GLU A 14 -7.18 6.18 -25.24
N GLU A 15 -6.49 5.13 -24.87
CA GLU A 15 -6.48 3.92 -25.68
C GLU A 15 -7.28 2.85 -24.92
N VAL A 16 -8.58 2.80 -25.18
CA VAL A 16 -9.50 1.77 -24.66
C VAL A 16 -9.11 0.44 -25.30
N ALA A 17 -8.09 -0.20 -24.77
CA ALA A 17 -7.79 -1.59 -25.11
C ALA A 17 -8.85 -2.48 -24.43
N ARG A 18 -9.60 -3.23 -25.26
CA ARG A 18 -10.57 -4.25 -24.81
C ARG A 18 -9.89 -5.17 -23.79
N ILE A 19 -10.47 -5.23 -22.59
CA ILE A 19 -10.10 -6.18 -21.55
C ILE A 19 -10.29 -7.58 -22.12
N VAL A 20 -9.23 -8.33 -22.32
CA VAL A 20 -9.31 -9.78 -22.51
C VAL A 20 -9.59 -10.36 -21.14
N PRO A 21 -10.70 -11.09 -20.92
CA PRO A 21 -10.97 -11.68 -19.62
C PRO A 21 -9.81 -12.63 -19.28
N SER A 22 -9.14 -12.42 -18.16
CA SER A 22 -8.31 -13.44 -17.52
C SER A 22 -9.15 -14.71 -17.41
N ALA A 23 -8.57 -15.88 -17.71
CA ALA A 23 -9.26 -17.16 -17.58
C ALA A 23 -10.00 -17.19 -16.24
N SER A 24 -11.32 -17.31 -16.28
CA SER A 24 -12.17 -17.11 -15.12
C SER A 24 -11.82 -18.13 -14.04
N ILE A 25 -11.30 -17.65 -12.92
CA ILE A 25 -11.10 -18.49 -11.73
C ILE A 25 -12.48 -19.09 -11.39
N PRO A 26 -12.57 -20.42 -11.17
CA PRO A 26 -13.84 -21.05 -10.82
C PRO A 26 -14.50 -20.38 -9.62
N ALA A 27 -15.82 -20.19 -9.67
CA ALA A 27 -16.57 -19.46 -8.64
C ALA A 27 -16.37 -20.04 -7.23
N GLU A 28 -16.26 -21.36 -7.10
CA GLU A 28 -15.99 -22.03 -5.83
C GLU A 28 -14.59 -21.66 -5.27
N LEU A 29 -13.57 -21.62 -6.12
CA LEU A 29 -12.22 -21.23 -5.71
C LEU A 29 -12.15 -19.76 -5.28
N LEU A 30 -12.91 -18.89 -5.95
CA LEU A 30 -13.05 -17.48 -5.52
C LEU A 30 -13.73 -17.38 -4.15
N LYS A 31 -14.77 -18.18 -3.93
CA LYS A 31 -15.48 -18.22 -2.64
C LYS A 31 -14.59 -18.71 -1.50
N GLU A 32 -13.79 -19.73 -1.76
CA GLU A 32 -12.81 -20.25 -0.79
C GLU A 32 -11.75 -19.18 -0.46
N LYS A 33 -11.10 -18.61 -1.46
CA LYS A 33 -10.12 -17.53 -1.26
C LYS A 33 -10.67 -16.35 -0.46
N ARG A 34 -11.93 -15.97 -0.70
CA ARG A 34 -12.60 -14.92 0.09
C ARG A 34 -12.84 -15.32 1.52
N SER A 35 -13.22 -16.58 1.75
CA SER A 35 -13.42 -17.10 3.10
C SER A 35 -12.11 -17.07 3.88
N GLU A 36 -11.03 -17.53 3.28
CA GLU A 36 -9.69 -17.47 3.85
C GLU A 36 -9.24 -16.04 4.13
N TYR A 37 -9.42 -15.13 3.17
CA TYR A 37 -9.08 -13.72 3.34
C TYR A 37 -9.83 -13.10 4.54
N ARG A 38 -11.14 -13.31 4.66
CA ARG A 38 -11.91 -12.82 5.81
C ARG A 38 -11.44 -13.42 7.13
N LYS A 39 -11.08 -14.70 7.15
CA LYS A 39 -10.51 -15.37 8.32
C LYS A 39 -9.21 -14.68 8.73
N THR A 40 -8.31 -14.46 7.81
CA THR A 40 -7.06 -13.71 8.03
C THR A 40 -7.32 -12.35 8.68
N LEU A 41 -8.25 -11.55 8.14
CA LEU A 41 -8.57 -10.23 8.70
C LEU A 41 -9.14 -10.33 10.12
N THR A 42 -9.93 -11.35 10.38
CA THR A 42 -10.48 -11.61 11.73
C THR A 42 -9.38 -11.99 12.72
N GLU A 43 -8.48 -12.86 12.33
CA GLU A 43 -7.33 -13.28 13.16
C GLU A 43 -6.40 -12.10 13.45
N LEU A 44 -6.13 -11.26 12.46
CA LEU A 44 -5.34 -10.04 12.63
C LEU A 44 -6.01 -9.06 13.62
N ALA A 45 -7.33 -8.93 13.57
CA ALA A 45 -8.08 -8.10 14.50
C ALA A 45 -8.01 -8.63 15.94
N LEU A 46 -8.07 -9.95 16.15
CA LEU A 46 -7.90 -10.57 17.46
C LEU A 46 -6.48 -10.37 18.01
N GLN A 47 -5.46 -10.56 17.17
CA GLN A 47 -4.06 -10.33 17.57
C GLN A 47 -3.80 -8.85 17.90
N ARG A 48 -4.41 -7.91 17.16
CA ARG A 48 -4.36 -6.49 17.51
C ARG A 48 -4.94 -6.22 18.89
N GLU A 49 -6.07 -6.83 19.25
CA GLU A 49 -6.69 -6.64 20.57
C GLU A 49 -5.76 -7.10 21.69
N VAL A 50 -5.11 -8.25 21.54
CA VAL A 50 -4.09 -8.74 22.50
C VAL A 50 -2.94 -7.73 22.64
N LEU A 51 -2.44 -7.20 21.53
CA LEU A 51 -1.38 -6.21 21.54
C LEU A 51 -1.86 -4.88 22.15
N HIS A 52 -3.10 -4.46 21.89
CA HIS A 52 -3.70 -3.29 22.50
C HIS A 52 -3.71 -3.39 24.02
N GLN A 53 -4.21 -4.48 24.58
CA GLN A 53 -4.25 -4.71 26.03
C GLN A 53 -2.84 -4.67 26.65
N ARG A 54 -1.88 -5.31 26.01
CA ARG A 54 -0.48 -5.27 26.45
C ARG A 54 0.13 -3.87 26.38
N TYR A 55 -0.20 -3.10 25.36
CA TYR A 55 0.25 -1.71 25.20
C TYR A 55 -0.37 -0.80 26.27
N ALA A 56 -1.67 -0.92 26.51
CA ALA A 56 -2.42 -0.07 27.42
C ALA A 56 -1.95 -0.23 28.87
N SER A 57 -1.74 -1.47 29.33
CA SER A 57 -1.35 -1.79 30.70
C SER A 57 0.17 -1.84 30.93
N GLY A 58 0.98 -1.76 29.86
CA GLY A 58 2.40 -2.00 29.94
C GLY A 58 3.24 -0.84 30.43
N SER A 59 4.42 -1.16 30.97
CA SER A 59 5.51 -0.21 31.25
C SER A 59 6.03 0.44 29.94
N ALA A 60 6.87 1.45 30.04
CA ALA A 60 7.51 2.07 28.87
C ALA A 60 8.26 1.05 28.00
N ALA A 61 9.02 0.15 28.62
CA ALA A 61 9.72 -0.92 27.90
C ALA A 61 8.74 -1.89 27.21
N THR A 62 7.67 -2.29 27.90
CA THR A 62 6.62 -3.14 27.34
C THR A 62 5.93 -2.48 26.15
N ARG A 63 5.64 -1.19 26.23
CA ARG A 63 5.04 -0.43 25.13
C ARG A 63 5.95 -0.38 23.89
N THR A 64 7.25 -0.13 24.09
CA THR A 64 8.25 -0.15 22.99
C THR A 64 8.29 -1.51 22.32
N GLN A 65 8.36 -2.59 23.11
CA GLN A 65 8.34 -3.95 22.56
C GLN A 65 7.03 -4.26 21.84
N THR A 66 5.89 -3.82 22.38
CA THR A 66 4.58 -4.02 21.74
C THR A 66 4.48 -3.31 20.38
N LEU A 67 5.06 -2.13 20.23
CA LEU A 67 5.13 -1.45 18.92
C LEU A 67 6.00 -2.24 17.92
N ALA A 68 7.12 -2.80 18.38
CA ALA A 68 7.95 -3.66 17.53
C ALA A 68 7.21 -4.92 17.08
N ASP A 69 6.48 -5.58 18.00
CA ASP A 69 5.69 -6.77 17.70
C ASP A 69 4.51 -6.44 16.76
N ALA A 70 3.83 -5.31 16.96
CA ALA A 70 2.76 -4.83 16.09
C ALA A 70 3.29 -4.56 14.67
N ARG A 71 4.48 -3.95 14.55
CA ARG A 71 5.15 -3.72 13.26
C ARG A 71 5.46 -5.03 12.56
N SER A 72 6.03 -5.99 13.28
CA SER A 72 6.36 -7.31 12.75
C SER A 72 5.11 -8.06 12.29
N LEU A 73 4.06 -8.08 13.10
CA LEU A 73 2.78 -8.68 12.75
C LEU A 73 2.18 -8.09 11.49
N LEU A 74 2.06 -6.75 11.43
CA LEU A 74 1.50 -6.05 10.27
C LEU A 74 2.35 -6.25 9.01
N THR A 75 3.67 -6.20 9.14
CA THR A 75 4.57 -6.46 8.01
C THR A 75 4.35 -7.87 7.48
N LYS A 76 4.32 -8.86 8.35
CA LYS A 76 4.04 -10.25 7.95
C LYS A 76 2.68 -10.36 7.27
N SER A 77 1.60 -9.91 7.91
CA SER A 77 0.24 -10.05 7.36
C SER A 77 0.07 -9.32 6.02
N LEU A 78 0.65 -8.12 5.86
CA LEU A 78 0.62 -7.43 4.58
C LEU A 78 1.36 -8.21 3.48
N LEU A 79 2.54 -8.74 3.78
CA LEU A 79 3.40 -9.39 2.78
C LEU A 79 2.98 -10.81 2.44
N THR A 80 2.49 -11.59 3.40
CA THR A 80 2.21 -13.03 3.19
C THR A 80 0.74 -13.33 2.94
N GLU A 81 -0.16 -12.39 3.22
CA GLU A 81 -1.59 -12.65 3.21
C GLU A 81 -2.37 -11.59 2.42
N ILE A 82 -2.26 -10.30 2.83
CA ILE A 82 -3.10 -9.25 2.27
C ILE A 82 -2.69 -8.91 0.83
N PHE A 83 -1.45 -8.55 0.57
CA PHE A 83 -1.01 -8.24 -0.79
C PHE A 83 -1.16 -9.43 -1.76
N PRO A 84 -0.76 -10.67 -1.38
CA PRO A 84 -0.95 -11.84 -2.25
C PRO A 84 -2.41 -12.14 -2.56
N ALA A 85 -3.34 -11.88 -1.63
CA ALA A 85 -4.77 -12.06 -1.91
C ALA A 85 -5.27 -11.16 -3.06
N TRP A 86 -4.71 -9.96 -3.18
CA TRP A 86 -5.08 -8.99 -4.22
C TRP A 86 -4.38 -9.23 -5.56
N ASP A 87 -3.34 -10.07 -5.61
CA ASP A 87 -2.60 -10.35 -6.84
C ASP A 87 -3.54 -10.83 -7.96
N GLY A 88 -3.35 -10.28 -9.17
CA GLY A 88 -4.21 -10.56 -10.32
C GLY A 88 -5.57 -9.85 -10.32
N THR A 89 -5.95 -9.12 -9.27
CA THR A 89 -7.19 -8.31 -9.30
C THR A 89 -7.06 -7.24 -10.38
N ALA A 90 -8.04 -7.16 -11.30
CA ALA A 90 -7.99 -6.27 -12.45
C ALA A 90 -7.82 -4.79 -12.03
N TRP A 91 -7.08 -4.04 -12.85
CA TRP A 91 -7.00 -2.60 -12.73
C TRP A 91 -8.04 -1.91 -13.61
N ASP A 92 -8.66 -0.88 -13.07
CA ASP A 92 -9.43 0.12 -13.82
C ASP A 92 -9.27 1.48 -13.14
N PHE A 93 -9.25 2.57 -13.90
CA PHE A 93 -9.11 3.92 -13.36
C PHE A 93 -10.22 4.26 -12.35
N ASN A 94 -11.45 3.81 -12.61
CA ASN A 94 -12.62 3.98 -11.75
C ASN A 94 -12.84 2.77 -10.83
N GLY A 95 -11.90 1.82 -10.80
CA GLY A 95 -12.01 0.60 -10.00
C GLY A 95 -12.00 0.89 -8.50
N ILE A 96 -13.03 0.44 -7.82
CA ILE A 96 -13.26 0.68 -6.39
C ILE A 96 -13.49 -0.61 -5.60
N SER A 97 -13.08 -1.75 -6.13
CA SER A 97 -13.32 -3.06 -5.49
C SER A 97 -12.93 -3.06 -4.02
N GLU A 98 -13.70 -3.79 -3.23
CA GLU A 98 -13.46 -4.02 -1.81
C GLU A 98 -13.09 -5.49 -1.52
N THR A 99 -13.08 -6.32 -2.55
CA THR A 99 -12.86 -7.76 -2.43
C THR A 99 -11.77 -8.19 -3.42
N PRO A 100 -10.73 -8.89 -2.94
CA PRO A 100 -9.69 -9.44 -3.82
C PRO A 100 -10.27 -10.34 -4.92
N GLY A 101 -9.77 -10.18 -6.14
CA GLY A 101 -10.19 -10.98 -7.30
C GLY A 101 -11.57 -10.66 -7.86
N GLU A 102 -12.27 -9.65 -7.33
CA GLU A 102 -13.57 -9.19 -7.83
C GLU A 102 -13.48 -7.80 -8.44
N GLY A 103 -14.14 -7.61 -9.59
CA GLY A 103 -14.19 -6.32 -10.26
C GLY A 103 -12.80 -5.78 -10.57
N ALA A 104 -12.61 -4.47 -10.38
CA ALA A 104 -11.35 -3.80 -10.60
C ALA A 104 -11.03 -2.81 -9.48
N ILE A 105 -9.74 -2.49 -9.32
CA ILE A 105 -9.28 -1.57 -8.29
C ILE A 105 -8.24 -0.59 -8.85
N ALA A 106 -8.43 0.71 -8.62
CA ALA A 106 -7.45 1.75 -8.96
C ALA A 106 -6.33 1.82 -7.92
N CYS A 107 -5.17 2.40 -8.28
CA CYS A 107 -3.96 2.42 -7.46
C CYS A 107 -4.17 3.03 -6.06
N GLY A 108 -4.85 4.19 -5.96
CA GLY A 108 -5.13 4.81 -4.66
C GLY A 108 -6.10 3.98 -3.81
N TYR A 109 -7.08 3.34 -4.44
CA TYR A 109 -7.99 2.43 -3.75
C TYR A 109 -7.28 1.14 -3.30
N PHE A 110 -6.34 0.60 -4.08
CA PHE A 110 -5.54 -0.53 -3.66
C PHE A 110 -4.77 -0.21 -2.37
N VAL A 111 -4.05 0.92 -2.33
CA VAL A 111 -3.31 1.34 -1.13
C VAL A 111 -4.24 1.51 0.08
N THR A 112 -5.35 2.22 -0.09
CA THR A 112 -6.24 2.49 1.04
C THR A 112 -7.07 1.28 1.47
N THR A 113 -7.41 0.38 0.55
CA THR A 113 -8.17 -0.84 0.86
C THR A 113 -7.31 -1.84 1.62
N THR A 114 -6.10 -2.12 1.16
CA THR A 114 -5.19 -3.06 1.83
C THR A 114 -4.84 -2.58 3.24
N LEU A 115 -4.66 -1.29 3.46
CA LEU A 115 -4.42 -0.74 4.80
C LEU A 115 -5.68 -0.75 5.68
N ARG A 116 -6.87 -0.47 5.13
CA ARG A 116 -8.14 -0.64 5.85
C ARG A 116 -8.29 -2.10 6.30
N ASP A 117 -8.03 -3.04 5.41
CA ASP A 117 -8.15 -4.47 5.68
C ASP A 117 -7.10 -4.93 6.70
N ALA A 118 -5.91 -4.32 6.72
CA ALA A 118 -4.94 -4.50 7.81
C ALA A 118 -5.39 -3.90 9.16
N GLY A 119 -6.57 -3.31 9.22
CA GLY A 119 -7.20 -2.82 10.46
C GLY A 119 -6.98 -1.33 10.76
N PHE A 120 -6.41 -0.54 9.84
CA PHE A 120 -6.30 0.91 10.02
C PHE A 120 -7.65 1.60 9.81
N LYS A 121 -8.08 2.42 10.76
CA LYS A 121 -9.24 3.30 10.59
C LYS A 121 -8.87 4.51 9.74
N LEU A 122 -9.12 4.43 8.46
CA LEU A 122 -8.82 5.52 7.52
C LEU A 122 -10.04 5.85 6.63
N PRO A 123 -10.16 7.09 6.15
CA PRO A 123 -11.26 7.49 5.27
C PRO A 123 -10.98 6.98 3.84
N ARG A 124 -11.15 5.67 3.62
CA ARG A 124 -10.75 4.91 2.43
C ARG A 124 -11.01 5.67 1.12
N ILE A 125 -12.27 6.02 0.86
CA ILE A 125 -12.69 6.67 -0.40
C ILE A 125 -12.05 8.05 -0.54
N LYS A 126 -12.18 8.88 0.51
CA LYS A 126 -11.66 10.25 0.48
C LYS A 126 -10.13 10.28 0.31
N LEU A 127 -9.42 9.36 0.98
CA LEU A 127 -7.97 9.29 0.91
C LEU A 127 -7.49 8.71 -0.44
N ALA A 128 -8.18 7.69 -0.98
CA ALA A 128 -7.86 7.10 -2.29
C ALA A 128 -7.94 8.11 -3.45
N GLN A 129 -8.81 9.11 -3.32
CA GLN A 129 -9.03 10.16 -4.33
C GLN A 129 -8.10 11.36 -4.17
N GLN A 130 -7.19 11.34 -3.22
CA GLN A 130 -6.23 12.41 -3.02
C GLN A 130 -4.96 12.19 -3.88
N PRO A 131 -4.21 13.26 -4.15
CA PRO A 131 -2.85 13.14 -4.64
C PRO A 131 -2.03 12.21 -3.72
N SER A 132 -1.12 11.44 -4.31
CA SER A 132 -0.30 10.47 -3.57
C SER A 132 0.50 11.11 -2.41
N GLN A 133 0.86 12.39 -2.53
CA GLN A 133 1.51 13.16 -1.47
C GLN A 133 0.64 13.21 -0.20
N THR A 134 -0.67 13.46 -0.36
CA THR A 134 -1.62 13.49 0.77
C THR A 134 -1.75 12.10 1.42
N ILE A 135 -1.75 11.02 0.61
CA ILE A 135 -1.75 9.65 1.12
C ILE A 135 -0.50 9.41 1.98
N ILE A 136 0.68 9.72 1.44
CA ILE A 136 1.96 9.50 2.11
C ILE A 136 2.06 10.32 3.40
N ARG A 137 1.75 11.63 3.36
CA ARG A 137 1.78 12.49 4.56
C ARG A 137 0.82 12.02 5.64
N SER A 138 -0.34 11.44 5.26
CA SER A 138 -1.33 10.95 6.21
C SER A 138 -0.90 9.66 6.92
N LEU A 139 -0.05 8.86 6.30
CA LEU A 139 0.29 7.50 6.73
C LEU A 139 1.74 7.33 7.18
N CYS A 140 2.63 8.26 6.82
CA CYS A 140 4.04 8.19 7.15
C CYS A 140 4.47 9.34 8.07
N GLU A 141 5.50 9.11 8.86
CA GLU A 141 6.13 10.15 9.67
C GLU A 141 6.95 11.08 8.77
N GLU A 142 6.83 12.40 8.96
CA GLU A 142 7.47 13.41 8.09
C GLU A 142 8.98 13.19 7.95
N LYS A 143 9.65 12.76 9.03
CA LYS A 143 11.09 12.47 9.04
C LYS A 143 11.49 11.33 8.09
N THR A 144 10.53 10.47 7.70
CA THR A 144 10.74 9.33 6.78
C THR A 144 10.32 9.65 5.34
N ILE A 145 9.81 10.84 5.10
CA ILE A 145 9.34 11.25 3.77
C ILE A 145 10.48 11.88 2.99
N ARG A 146 10.66 11.45 1.74
CA ARG A 146 11.62 12.03 0.79
C ARG A 146 10.97 12.20 -0.58
N VAL A 147 11.34 13.31 -1.21
CA VAL A 147 10.97 13.62 -2.59
C VAL A 147 12.22 13.50 -3.47
N PHE A 148 12.04 12.82 -4.58
CA PHE A 148 13.04 12.66 -5.63
C PHE A 148 12.45 13.20 -6.93
N ASP A 149 12.97 14.32 -7.38
CA ASP A 149 12.57 14.96 -8.62
C ASP A 149 13.69 14.79 -9.64
N GLU A 150 13.36 14.21 -10.79
CA GLU A 150 14.27 13.88 -11.89
C GLU A 150 15.54 13.07 -11.45
N LYS A 151 15.46 12.33 -10.35
CA LYS A 151 16.56 11.48 -9.88
C LYS A 151 16.51 10.10 -10.53
N PRO A 152 17.66 9.49 -10.85
CA PRO A 152 17.70 8.12 -11.35
C PRO A 152 17.23 7.13 -10.28
N LEU A 153 16.77 5.95 -10.70
CA LEU A 153 16.23 4.92 -9.81
C LEU A 153 17.25 4.48 -8.75
N GLU A 154 18.51 4.42 -9.12
CA GLU A 154 19.62 4.02 -8.23
C GLU A 154 19.72 4.91 -6.98
N THR A 155 19.39 6.20 -7.11
CA THR A 155 19.33 7.12 -5.96
C THR A 155 18.23 6.70 -4.97
N ILE A 156 17.12 6.18 -5.48
CA ILE A 156 16.00 5.70 -4.68
C ILE A 156 16.34 4.37 -4.02
N VAL A 157 16.96 3.46 -4.77
CA VAL A 157 17.44 2.18 -4.25
C VAL A 157 18.41 2.41 -3.10
N THR A 158 19.43 3.27 -3.29
CA THR A 158 20.38 3.63 -2.24
C THR A 158 19.68 4.22 -1.01
N TYR A 159 18.66 5.08 -1.21
CA TYR A 159 17.89 5.63 -0.09
C TYR A 159 17.16 4.52 0.68
N LEU A 160 16.53 3.57 -0.02
CA LEU A 160 15.79 2.47 0.60
C LEU A 160 16.75 1.52 1.34
N GLU A 161 17.93 1.23 0.79
CA GLU A 161 18.98 0.44 1.45
C GLU A 161 19.43 1.08 2.76
N LEU A 162 19.69 2.39 2.75
CA LEU A 162 20.09 3.15 3.94
C LEU A 162 19.02 3.19 5.03
N HIS A 163 17.73 3.15 4.65
CA HIS A 163 16.61 3.18 5.59
C HIS A 163 16.13 1.77 5.99
N GLY A 164 16.71 0.74 5.38
CA GLY A 164 16.60 -0.67 5.73
C GLY A 164 15.26 -1.30 5.41
N PRO A 165 15.11 -2.58 5.73
CA PRO A 165 13.92 -3.38 5.43
C PRO A 165 12.63 -2.75 5.93
N GLY A 166 11.55 -2.99 5.20
CA GLY A 166 10.21 -2.52 5.55
C GLY A 166 9.33 -2.28 4.33
N ILE A 167 8.16 -1.74 4.61
CA ILE A 167 7.16 -1.36 3.61
C ILE A 167 7.18 0.16 3.47
N TYR A 168 7.25 0.64 2.23
CA TYR A 168 7.22 2.06 1.89
C TYR A 168 6.04 2.34 0.98
N ILE A 169 5.38 3.49 1.15
CA ILE A 169 4.41 3.98 0.18
C ILE A 169 5.16 4.88 -0.79
N VAL A 170 4.89 4.72 -2.08
CA VAL A 170 5.44 5.58 -3.12
C VAL A 170 4.34 6.29 -3.87
N GLY A 171 4.54 7.58 -4.11
CA GLY A 171 3.72 8.43 -4.96
C GLY A 171 4.55 8.86 -6.16
N LEU A 172 3.98 8.70 -7.33
CA LEU A 172 4.59 8.97 -8.63
C LEU A 172 3.87 10.12 -9.34
N ASP A 173 4.28 10.47 -10.55
CA ASP A 173 3.65 11.52 -11.37
C ASP A 173 2.12 11.34 -11.44
N CYS A 174 1.65 10.12 -11.68
CA CYS A 174 0.22 9.80 -11.78
C CYS A 174 -0.14 8.42 -11.21
N HIS A 175 0.66 7.90 -10.28
CA HIS A 175 0.46 6.57 -9.73
C HIS A 175 0.88 6.48 -8.26
N THR A 176 0.46 5.41 -7.58
CA THR A 176 0.88 5.09 -6.22
C THR A 176 0.89 3.59 -5.99
N GLY A 177 1.67 3.14 -5.03
CA GLY A 177 1.79 1.75 -4.63
C GLY A 177 2.70 1.59 -3.43
N PHE A 178 3.18 0.37 -3.22
CA PHE A 178 4.11 0.04 -2.15
C PHE A 178 5.45 -0.42 -2.73
N VAL A 179 6.54 0.00 -2.10
CA VAL A 179 7.82 -0.68 -2.25
C VAL A 179 8.07 -1.49 -0.99
N VAL A 180 8.38 -2.74 -1.20
CA VAL A 180 8.79 -3.68 -0.15
C VAL A 180 10.28 -3.93 -0.26
N HIS A 181 11.00 -3.69 0.83
CA HIS A 181 12.40 -4.06 0.98
C HIS A 181 12.48 -5.16 2.03
N ASP A 182 12.88 -6.37 1.65
CA ASP A 182 12.94 -7.54 2.54
C ASP A 182 14.30 -7.75 3.22
N GLY A 183 15.28 -6.91 2.90
CA GLY A 183 16.67 -6.99 3.36
C GLY A 183 17.64 -7.45 2.27
N THR A 184 17.15 -8.08 1.21
CA THR A 184 17.96 -8.60 0.09
C THR A 184 17.47 -8.12 -1.26
N SER A 185 16.17 -7.95 -1.40
CA SER A 185 15.51 -7.54 -2.64
C SER A 185 14.48 -6.44 -2.40
N MET A 186 14.08 -5.79 -3.49
CA MET A 186 13.04 -4.78 -3.47
C MET A 186 12.01 -5.08 -4.55
N ALA A 187 10.72 -5.06 -4.16
CA ALA A 187 9.60 -5.26 -5.05
C ALA A 187 8.67 -4.03 -5.03
N PHE A 188 8.11 -3.70 -6.18
CA PHE A 188 7.05 -2.72 -6.33
C PHE A 188 5.70 -3.44 -6.44
N ILE A 189 4.82 -3.22 -5.47
CA ILE A 189 3.48 -3.83 -5.38
C ILE A 189 2.44 -2.75 -5.63
N HIS A 190 1.68 -2.89 -6.71
CA HIS A 190 0.74 -1.85 -7.11
C HIS A 190 -0.40 -2.40 -7.97
N SER A 191 -1.50 -1.66 -8.08
CA SER A 191 -2.53 -1.93 -9.07
C SER A 191 -2.12 -1.29 -10.38
N SER A 192 -1.52 -2.08 -11.28
CA SER A 192 -0.80 -1.63 -12.47
C SER A 192 -1.74 -1.30 -13.64
N TYR A 193 -1.63 -0.10 -14.18
CA TYR A 193 -2.22 0.31 -15.45
C TYR A 193 -1.29 0.11 -16.65
N PHE A 194 -0.01 -0.20 -16.37
CA PHE A 194 1.09 0.08 -17.30
C PHE A 194 1.18 -0.89 -18.48
N ARG A 195 0.99 -2.18 -18.25
CA ARG A 195 1.06 -3.23 -19.28
C ARG A 195 0.02 -4.31 -19.03
N PRO A 196 -0.45 -4.99 -20.07
CA PRO A 196 -1.25 -6.19 -19.89
C PRO A 196 -0.44 -7.34 -19.21
N PRO A 197 -1.08 -8.10 -18.29
CA PRO A 197 -2.41 -7.84 -17.78
C PRO A 197 -2.42 -6.62 -16.84
N ARG A 198 -3.38 -5.69 -17.01
CA ARG A 198 -3.55 -4.57 -16.09
C ARG A 198 -4.21 -5.08 -14.80
N ALA A 199 -3.44 -5.23 -13.77
CA ALA A 199 -3.89 -5.87 -12.53
C ALA A 199 -3.02 -5.45 -11.35
N VAL A 200 -3.40 -5.85 -10.15
CA VAL A 200 -2.50 -5.83 -8.99
C VAL A 200 -1.37 -6.83 -9.25
N ILE A 201 -0.14 -6.35 -9.18
CA ILE A 201 1.07 -7.14 -9.40
C ILE A 201 2.16 -6.78 -8.40
N SER A 202 3.06 -7.73 -8.21
CA SER A 202 4.34 -7.53 -7.53
C SER A 202 5.46 -7.75 -8.55
N GLU A 203 6.33 -6.79 -8.72
CA GLU A 203 7.43 -6.85 -9.69
C GLU A 203 8.73 -6.28 -9.10
N PRO A 204 9.92 -6.72 -9.57
CA PRO A 204 11.18 -6.14 -9.14
C PRO A 204 11.20 -4.63 -9.34
N ILE A 205 11.82 -3.90 -8.40
CA ILE A 205 11.83 -2.43 -8.42
C ILE A 205 12.47 -1.85 -9.69
N ASP A 206 13.42 -2.57 -10.26
CA ASP A 206 14.20 -2.20 -11.45
C ASP A 206 13.57 -2.66 -12.77
N SER A 207 12.43 -3.36 -12.74
CA SER A 207 11.66 -3.72 -13.92
C SER A 207 11.25 -2.46 -14.70
N ASP A 208 10.88 -2.63 -15.96
CA ASP A 208 10.29 -1.55 -16.74
C ASP A 208 8.85 -1.28 -16.29
N ASN A 209 8.70 -0.47 -15.27
CA ASN A 209 7.46 -0.19 -14.55
C ASN A 209 7.25 1.32 -14.31
N PRO A 210 6.07 1.76 -13.82
CA PRO A 210 5.80 3.16 -13.53
C PRO A 210 6.78 3.80 -12.55
N LEU A 211 7.28 3.07 -11.54
CA LEU A 211 8.24 3.59 -10.59
C LEU A 211 9.57 3.98 -11.27
N LYS A 212 10.07 3.11 -12.14
CA LYS A 212 11.31 3.37 -12.89
C LYS A 212 11.15 4.54 -13.87
N ARG A 213 10.00 4.64 -14.53
CA ARG A 213 9.74 5.65 -15.57
C ARG A 213 9.34 7.02 -15.05
N SER A 214 8.84 7.10 -13.82
CA SER A 214 8.38 8.35 -13.24
C SER A 214 9.55 9.32 -13.03
N LYS A 215 9.31 10.60 -13.23
CA LYS A 215 10.27 11.67 -12.92
C LYS A 215 10.14 12.13 -11.48
N TYR A 216 8.91 12.35 -11.03
CA TYR A 216 8.60 12.68 -9.65
C TYR A 216 8.33 11.40 -8.84
N ARG A 217 9.00 11.29 -7.70
CA ARG A 217 8.75 10.21 -6.73
C ARG A 217 8.78 10.77 -5.31
N MET A 218 7.75 10.51 -4.55
CA MET A 218 7.71 10.76 -3.11
C MET A 218 7.60 9.43 -2.40
N ILE A 219 8.45 9.20 -1.40
CA ILE A 219 8.53 7.94 -0.67
C ILE A 219 8.39 8.22 0.82
N GLY A 220 7.62 7.40 1.53
CA GLY A 220 7.52 7.42 2.98
C GLY A 220 7.54 6.02 3.56
N LYS A 221 8.28 5.80 4.65
CA LYS A 221 8.32 4.50 5.34
C LYS A 221 7.03 4.32 6.15
N LEU A 222 6.32 3.23 5.86
CA LEU A 222 5.08 2.87 6.54
C LEU A 222 5.37 2.24 7.92
N LEU A 223 4.33 2.09 8.74
CA LEU A 223 4.38 1.44 10.05
C LEU A 223 5.33 2.15 11.05
N GLY A 224 5.43 3.47 10.96
CA GLY A 224 6.05 4.29 12.01
C GLY A 224 5.27 4.21 13.33
N ASP A 225 5.92 4.57 14.43
CA ASP A 225 5.35 4.42 15.78
C ASP A 225 4.01 5.15 15.95
N ASP A 226 3.84 6.33 15.36
CA ASP A 226 2.59 7.10 15.47
C ASP A 226 1.43 6.37 14.78
N LEU A 227 1.68 5.78 13.60
CA LEU A 227 0.68 5.00 12.88
C LEU A 227 0.34 3.72 13.63
N LEU A 228 1.33 3.06 14.25
CA LEU A 228 1.12 1.85 15.05
C LEU A 228 0.33 2.14 16.33
N ARG A 229 0.56 3.27 17.00
CA ARG A 229 -0.25 3.69 18.16
C ARG A 229 -1.72 3.86 17.77
N LYS A 230 -1.99 4.50 16.65
CA LYS A 230 -3.35 4.66 16.11
C LYS A 230 -3.98 3.30 15.77
N TRP A 231 -3.22 2.39 15.17
CA TRP A 231 -3.69 1.05 14.86
C TRP A 231 -4.07 0.27 16.12
N LEU A 232 -3.21 0.27 17.13
CA LEU A 232 -3.50 -0.35 18.42
C LEU A 232 -4.73 0.26 19.09
N GLY A 233 -4.79 1.60 19.19
CA GLY A 233 -5.88 2.32 19.84
C GLY A 233 -7.16 2.43 19.02
N GLN A 234 -7.20 1.88 17.80
CA GLN A 234 -8.32 2.05 16.87
C GLN A 234 -8.68 3.53 16.64
N GLU A 235 -7.67 4.37 16.58
CA GLU A 235 -7.82 5.78 16.28
C GLU A 235 -7.86 6.04 14.76
N SER A 236 -8.64 7.04 14.37
CA SER A 236 -8.76 7.40 12.95
C SER A 236 -7.50 8.08 12.43
N VAL A 237 -7.08 7.66 11.24
CA VAL A 237 -6.04 8.36 10.46
C VAL A 237 -6.63 9.66 9.93
N VAL A 238 -6.02 10.78 10.29
CA VAL A 238 -6.41 12.11 9.81
C VAL A 238 -5.63 12.42 8.53
N MET A 239 -6.35 12.91 7.51
CA MET A 239 -5.71 13.34 6.26
C MET A 239 -4.85 14.59 6.53
N ARG A 240 -3.60 14.54 6.05
CA ARG A 240 -2.65 15.67 6.08
C ARG A 240 -2.32 16.10 4.65
N LYS A 241 -2.53 17.40 4.37
CA LYS A 241 -2.19 18.00 3.06
C LYS A 241 -0.72 18.35 2.95
#